data_5ff698dafbeea9d13231520b0d67d0dc
#
_entry.id   5ff698dafbeea9d13231520b0d67d0dc
#
_cell.length_a   1.000
_cell.length_b   1.000
_cell.length_c   1.000
_cell.angle_alpha   90.00
_cell.angle_beta   90.00
_cell.angle_gamma   90.00
#
_symmetry.space_group_name_H-M   'P 1'
#
loop_
_entity.id
_entity.type
_entity.pdbx_description
1 polymer ?
#
loop_
_entity_poly.entity_id
_entity_poly.type
_entity_poly.pdbx_seq_one_letter_code
_entity_poly.pdbx_strand_id
1 'polypeptide(L)'
;MHVERVGRELIVQAPAKLNLFLEVLGRRDDGFHELETLMCPISLYDTLSFQPSDEADGDASVAFTCDWQPLERSSQFAVARDGSAQANPPERPSSANNLVVKALDLLQQVAGTRRGARVKLTKRIPMAAGLGGGSSDAAAALVAGNLGWRLGLSHEVLHDCAARLGSDVPFFLANGPAICRGRGERVELVPMNAAGWFVIVRPSSGLSTADVFRACRPNQSPRSAKQLLDALQATGWERAGCKLFNALEPAAESLNDDIAKLRLEFDKLDVLGHQMSGSGTSYFAVCRTARQARQVVARLRSRRLGYTIAVRGCR
;
A
#
# COMPACT_ATOMS: atom_id res chain seq x y z
N MET A 1 -3.36 -1.15 -11.31
CA MET A 1 -4.25 -2.28 -10.96
C MET A 1 -4.48 -3.15 -12.17
N HIS A 2 -4.67 -4.46 -12.00
CA HIS A 2 -5.09 -5.37 -13.06
C HIS A 2 -6.56 -5.73 -12.85
N VAL A 3 -7.36 -5.60 -13.91
CA VAL A 3 -8.80 -5.93 -13.91
C VAL A 3 -9.04 -7.02 -14.91
N GLU A 4 -9.64 -8.11 -14.47
CA GLU A 4 -10.06 -9.23 -15.30
C GLU A 4 -11.57 -9.42 -15.21
N ARG A 5 -12.22 -9.75 -16.34
CA ARG A 5 -13.64 -10.06 -16.37
C ARG A 5 -13.84 -11.54 -16.64
N VAL A 6 -14.52 -12.20 -15.71
CA VAL A 6 -14.87 -13.62 -15.81
C VAL A 6 -16.40 -13.73 -15.82
N GLY A 7 -16.99 -13.81 -16.99
CA GLY A 7 -18.44 -13.72 -17.17
C GLY A 7 -18.99 -12.36 -16.68
N ARG A 8 -19.81 -12.38 -15.63
CA ARG A 8 -20.37 -11.17 -14.99
C ARG A 8 -19.52 -10.63 -13.85
N GLU A 9 -18.57 -11.41 -13.37
CA GLU A 9 -17.69 -11.06 -12.27
C GLU A 9 -16.49 -10.24 -12.74
N LEU A 10 -16.13 -9.23 -11.98
CA LEU A 10 -14.87 -8.48 -12.14
C LEU A 10 -13.92 -8.85 -11.00
N ILE A 11 -12.72 -9.26 -11.38
CA ILE A 11 -11.64 -9.56 -10.44
C ILE A 11 -10.60 -8.45 -10.55
N VAL A 12 -10.37 -7.75 -9.45
CA VAL A 12 -9.41 -6.63 -9.39
C VAL A 12 -8.27 -7.00 -8.45
N GLN A 13 -7.03 -6.95 -8.96
CA GLN A 13 -5.81 -7.09 -8.17
C GLN A 13 -5.41 -5.72 -7.65
N ALA A 14 -5.51 -5.54 -6.33
CA ALA A 14 -5.22 -4.31 -5.61
C ALA A 14 -3.80 -4.37 -5.03
N PRO A 15 -2.79 -3.66 -5.61
CA PRO A 15 -1.39 -3.76 -5.19
C PRO A 15 -1.14 -3.05 -3.86
N ALA A 16 -0.16 -3.51 -3.10
CA ALA A 16 0.46 -2.70 -2.06
C ALA A 16 1.39 -1.63 -2.65
N LYS A 17 1.87 -0.70 -1.83
CA LYS A 17 2.86 0.32 -2.20
C LYS A 17 4.03 0.35 -1.22
N LEU A 18 5.13 0.94 -1.66
CA LEU A 18 6.22 1.43 -0.81
C LEU A 18 6.38 2.94 -1.01
N ASN A 19 6.67 3.67 0.07
CA ASN A 19 7.19 5.02 -0.03
C ASN A 19 8.72 4.91 -0.17
N LEU A 20 9.23 5.19 -1.36
CA LEU A 20 10.68 5.19 -1.64
C LEU A 20 11.33 6.48 -1.17
N PHE A 21 10.55 7.53 -1.07
CA PHE A 21 10.90 8.82 -0.50
C PHE A 21 9.67 9.38 0.19
N LEU A 22 9.84 9.98 1.37
CA LEU A 22 8.79 10.72 2.06
C LEU A 22 9.39 11.87 2.85
N GLU A 23 9.03 13.10 2.48
CA GLU A 23 9.37 14.31 3.21
C GLU A 23 8.09 14.96 3.76
N VAL A 24 8.18 15.50 4.97
CA VAL A 24 7.13 16.29 5.61
C VAL A 24 7.53 17.76 5.50
N LEU A 25 6.82 18.50 4.64
CA LEU A 25 7.14 19.88 4.32
C LEU A 25 6.61 20.89 5.33
N GLY A 26 5.56 20.53 6.06
CA GLY A 26 4.97 21.37 7.08
C GLY A 26 3.61 20.87 7.56
N ARG A 27 3.06 21.57 8.55
CA ARG A 27 1.69 21.34 9.03
C ARG A 27 0.73 22.30 8.34
N ARG A 28 -0.42 21.81 7.93
CA ARG A 28 -1.48 22.57 7.27
C ARG A 28 -2.51 23.04 8.27
N ASP A 29 -3.29 24.06 7.90
CA ASP A 29 -4.37 24.61 8.73
C ASP A 29 -5.53 23.63 8.93
N ASP A 30 -5.70 22.67 7.99
CA ASP A 30 -6.71 21.61 8.07
C ASP A 30 -6.31 20.45 9.01
N GLY A 31 -5.17 20.57 9.71
CA GLY A 31 -4.65 19.59 10.66
C GLY A 31 -3.84 18.46 10.04
N PHE A 32 -3.81 18.35 8.71
CA PHE A 32 -2.93 17.43 7.98
C PHE A 32 -1.51 17.99 7.84
N HIS A 33 -0.65 17.23 7.18
CA HIS A 33 0.70 17.64 6.82
C HIS A 33 0.84 17.78 5.30
N GLU A 34 1.57 18.78 4.85
CA GLU A 34 2.00 18.91 3.47
C GLU A 34 3.18 17.96 3.24
N LEU A 35 3.09 17.11 2.23
CA LEU A 35 4.04 16.05 1.95
C LEU A 35 4.60 16.14 0.53
N GLU A 36 5.80 15.59 0.34
CA GLU A 36 6.27 15.11 -0.94
C GLU A 36 6.73 13.67 -0.78
N THR A 37 6.14 12.74 -1.53
CA THR A 37 6.50 11.32 -1.46
C THR A 37 6.58 10.70 -2.84
N LEU A 38 7.61 9.86 -3.07
CA LEU A 38 7.69 8.98 -4.23
C LEU A 38 7.16 7.62 -3.83
N MET A 39 6.03 7.24 -4.38
CA MET A 39 5.40 5.95 -4.15
C MET A 39 5.61 5.00 -5.33
N CYS A 40 5.79 3.72 -5.01
CA CYS A 40 5.94 2.65 -5.98
C CYS A 40 4.97 1.50 -5.66
N PRO A 41 4.10 1.07 -6.60
CA PRO A 41 3.30 -0.13 -6.40
C PRO A 41 4.20 -1.37 -6.44
N ILE A 42 3.83 -2.40 -5.66
CA ILE A 42 4.61 -3.64 -5.54
C ILE A 42 3.75 -4.88 -5.75
N SER A 43 4.40 -6.00 -6.11
CA SER A 43 3.78 -7.29 -6.45
C SER A 43 3.28 -8.07 -5.21
N LEU A 44 2.60 -7.37 -4.32
CA LEU A 44 1.84 -7.91 -3.20
C LEU A 44 0.41 -7.39 -3.35
N TYR A 45 -0.57 -8.29 -3.54
CA TYR A 45 -1.92 -7.91 -3.94
C TYR A 45 -2.97 -8.45 -3.00
N ASP A 46 -3.95 -7.63 -2.67
CA ASP A 46 -5.28 -8.08 -2.29
C ASP A 46 -6.10 -8.38 -3.55
N THR A 47 -7.14 -9.16 -3.43
CA THR A 47 -8.02 -9.49 -4.56
C THR A 47 -9.45 -9.08 -4.20
N LEU A 48 -10.04 -8.22 -5.01
CA LEU A 48 -11.44 -7.82 -4.91
C LEU A 48 -12.22 -8.47 -6.06
N SER A 49 -13.23 -9.27 -5.70
CA SER A 49 -14.22 -9.81 -6.61
C SER A 49 -15.49 -8.98 -6.49
N PHE A 50 -16.04 -8.55 -7.61
CA PHE A 50 -17.23 -7.72 -7.70
C PHE A 50 -18.20 -8.32 -8.72
N GLN A 51 -19.39 -8.72 -8.26
CA GLN A 51 -20.46 -9.23 -9.10
C GLN A 51 -21.68 -8.33 -8.95
N PRO A 52 -22.11 -7.57 -9.99
CA PRO A 52 -23.33 -6.79 -9.91
C PRO A 52 -24.55 -7.69 -9.74
N SER A 53 -25.50 -7.31 -8.90
CA SER A 53 -26.82 -7.96 -8.78
C SER A 53 -27.65 -7.69 -10.02
N ASP A 54 -28.62 -8.57 -10.30
CA ASP A 54 -29.59 -8.34 -11.36
C ASP A 54 -30.58 -7.25 -10.94
N GLU A 55 -30.93 -6.36 -11.87
CA GLU A 55 -31.98 -5.36 -11.63
C GLU A 55 -33.34 -6.03 -11.31
N ALA A 56 -33.54 -7.26 -11.76
CA ALA A 56 -34.71 -8.06 -11.50
C ALA A 56 -34.83 -8.56 -10.04
N ASP A 57 -33.72 -8.63 -9.30
CA ASP A 57 -33.71 -9.12 -7.92
C ASP A 57 -34.27 -8.10 -6.91
N GLY A 58 -34.47 -6.84 -7.34
CA GLY A 58 -35.00 -5.75 -6.50
C GLY A 58 -34.08 -5.37 -5.31
N ASP A 59 -32.98 -6.09 -5.11
CA ASP A 59 -32.02 -5.86 -4.01
C ASP A 59 -30.93 -4.88 -4.44
N ALA A 60 -31.05 -3.64 -3.97
CA ALA A 60 -30.07 -2.58 -4.18
C ALA A 60 -28.92 -2.61 -3.14
N SER A 61 -28.82 -3.66 -2.32
CA SER A 61 -27.82 -3.76 -1.27
C SER A 61 -26.47 -4.25 -1.80
N VAL A 62 -25.40 -3.82 -1.11
CA VAL A 62 -24.04 -4.34 -1.33
C VAL A 62 -23.74 -5.41 -0.28
N ALA A 63 -23.77 -6.68 -0.69
CA ALA A 63 -23.35 -7.79 0.16
C ALA A 63 -21.81 -7.88 0.16
N PHE A 64 -21.18 -7.51 1.28
CA PHE A 64 -19.72 -7.49 1.42
C PHE A 64 -19.21 -8.61 2.33
N THR A 65 -18.18 -9.32 1.86
CA THR A 65 -17.41 -10.28 2.66
C THR A 65 -15.91 -9.99 2.57
N CYS A 66 -15.20 -10.24 3.68
CA CYS A 66 -13.76 -10.04 3.74
C CYS A 66 -13.09 -11.25 4.39
N ASP A 67 -12.19 -11.90 3.65
CA ASP A 67 -11.42 -13.04 4.11
C ASP A 67 -9.93 -12.70 4.17
N TRP A 68 -9.25 -13.18 5.21
CA TRP A 68 -7.79 -13.12 5.32
C TRP A 68 -7.18 -14.39 4.75
N GLN A 69 -6.31 -14.27 3.79
CA GLN A 69 -5.58 -15.38 3.18
C GLN A 69 -4.07 -15.13 3.27
N PRO A 70 -3.38 -15.68 4.25
CA PRO A 70 -1.93 -15.57 4.31
C PRO A 70 -1.29 -16.25 3.09
N LEU A 71 -0.18 -15.68 2.61
CA LEU A 71 0.52 -16.12 1.38
C LEU A 71 1.21 -17.49 1.49
N GLU A 72 0.84 -18.33 2.44
CA GLU A 72 1.57 -19.54 2.83
C GLU A 72 1.53 -20.70 1.83
N ARG A 73 0.74 -20.66 0.76
CA ARG A 73 0.48 -21.88 -0.04
C ARG A 73 0.70 -21.84 -1.54
N SER A 74 1.04 -20.74 -2.18
CA SER A 74 0.99 -20.71 -3.67
C SER A 74 2.15 -20.07 -4.41
N SER A 75 3.26 -19.74 -3.78
CA SER A 75 4.40 -19.20 -4.52
C SER A 75 5.68 -19.98 -4.22
N GLN A 76 6.63 -19.95 -5.16
CA GLN A 76 8.01 -20.44 -5.02
C GLN A 76 8.77 -19.82 -3.82
N PHE A 77 8.09 -19.03 -2.99
CA PHE A 77 8.53 -18.34 -1.78
C PHE A 77 7.85 -18.91 -0.51
N ALA A 78 7.50 -20.21 -0.52
CA ALA A 78 6.83 -20.88 0.60
C ALA A 78 7.53 -20.64 1.94
N VAL A 79 6.74 -20.24 2.93
CA VAL A 79 7.14 -20.07 4.32
C VAL A 79 7.37 -21.43 4.94
N ALA A 80 8.52 -21.62 5.60
CA ALA A 80 8.75 -22.80 6.41
C ALA A 80 7.71 -22.87 7.53
N ARG A 81 7.14 -24.07 7.74
CA ARG A 81 6.27 -24.39 8.87
C ARG A 81 7.12 -24.44 10.15
N ASP A 82 7.34 -23.32 10.78
CA ASP A 82 7.63 -23.33 12.21
C ASP A 82 6.40 -22.77 12.93
N GLY A 83 5.89 -23.50 13.90
CA GLY A 83 4.68 -23.20 14.64
C GLY A 83 4.78 -21.97 15.55
N SER A 84 5.56 -20.96 15.18
CA SER A 84 5.78 -19.75 15.94
C SER A 84 4.82 -18.65 15.53
N ALA A 85 3.91 -18.33 16.44
CA ALA A 85 3.08 -17.15 16.53
C ALA A 85 2.24 -16.85 15.26
N GLN A 86 1.14 -17.54 15.14
CA GLN A 86 -0.08 -16.93 14.59
C GLN A 86 -0.32 -15.64 15.38
N ALA A 87 0.15 -14.49 14.85
CA ALA A 87 -0.49 -13.25 15.21
C ALA A 87 -1.98 -13.48 14.90
N ASN A 88 -2.84 -13.40 15.92
CA ASN A 88 -4.27 -13.50 15.75
C ASN A 88 -4.67 -12.73 14.49
N PRO A 89 -5.45 -13.32 13.57
CA PRO A 89 -5.89 -12.59 12.40
C PRO A 89 -6.44 -11.25 12.92
N PRO A 90 -6.00 -10.11 12.37
CA PRO A 90 -6.48 -8.83 12.83
C PRO A 90 -8.00 -8.87 12.80
N GLU A 91 -8.65 -8.31 13.83
CA GLU A 91 -10.11 -8.25 13.91
C GLU A 91 -10.67 -7.87 12.54
N ARG A 92 -11.62 -8.65 12.04
CA ARG A 92 -12.27 -8.35 10.76
C ARG A 92 -12.85 -6.94 10.85
N PRO A 93 -12.44 -6.00 9.98
CA PRO A 93 -13.06 -4.69 9.99
C PRO A 93 -14.58 -4.89 9.87
N SER A 94 -15.35 -4.27 10.77
CA SER A 94 -16.81 -4.30 10.63
C SER A 94 -17.18 -3.83 9.22
N SER A 95 -18.16 -4.46 8.58
CA SER A 95 -18.55 -4.11 7.21
C SER A 95 -18.83 -2.62 7.05
N ALA A 96 -19.46 -1.98 8.03
CA ALA A 96 -19.80 -0.56 8.01
C ALA A 96 -18.56 0.40 8.01
N ASN A 97 -17.43 -0.02 8.54
CA ASN A 97 -16.21 0.79 8.58
C ASN A 97 -15.19 0.45 7.47
N ASN A 98 -15.49 -0.53 6.62
CA ASN A 98 -14.58 -0.94 5.56
C ASN A 98 -14.55 0.10 4.43
N LEU A 99 -13.34 0.50 4.00
CA LEU A 99 -13.16 1.48 2.92
C LEU A 99 -13.75 1.00 1.57
N VAL A 100 -13.83 -0.31 1.33
CA VAL A 100 -14.48 -0.87 0.14
C VAL A 100 -15.97 -0.52 0.12
N VAL A 101 -16.67 -0.71 1.24
CA VAL A 101 -18.10 -0.37 1.35
C VAL A 101 -18.29 1.13 1.20
N LYS A 102 -17.51 1.93 1.92
CA LYS A 102 -17.56 3.41 1.81
C LYS A 102 -17.28 3.90 0.39
N ALA A 103 -16.38 3.24 -0.35
CA ALA A 103 -16.09 3.58 -1.74
C ALA A 103 -17.27 3.31 -2.66
N LEU A 104 -17.95 2.18 -2.49
CA LEU A 104 -19.12 1.82 -3.27
C LEU A 104 -20.32 2.71 -2.94
N ASP A 105 -20.56 3.01 -1.67
CA ASP A 105 -21.62 3.92 -1.23
C ASP A 105 -21.41 5.33 -1.80
N LEU A 106 -20.16 5.82 -1.74
CA LEU A 106 -19.79 7.12 -2.32
C LEU A 106 -19.99 7.15 -3.83
N LEU A 107 -19.63 6.06 -4.52
CA LEU A 107 -19.79 5.95 -5.96
C LEU A 107 -21.27 5.97 -6.37
N GLN A 108 -22.13 5.29 -5.63
CA GLN A 108 -23.58 5.31 -5.85
C GLN A 108 -24.17 6.71 -5.62
N GLN A 109 -23.73 7.40 -4.57
CA GLN A 109 -24.16 8.78 -4.28
C GLN A 109 -23.79 9.72 -5.43
N VAL A 110 -22.55 9.66 -5.92
CA VAL A 110 -22.06 10.51 -7.00
C VAL A 110 -22.76 10.20 -8.33
N ALA A 111 -23.04 8.93 -8.60
CA ALA A 111 -23.73 8.49 -9.81
C ALA A 111 -25.27 8.68 -9.75
N GLY A 112 -25.83 9.07 -8.62
CA GLY A 112 -27.27 9.22 -8.43
C GLY A 112 -28.05 7.91 -8.62
N THR A 113 -27.45 6.76 -8.27
CA THR A 113 -28.03 5.43 -8.49
C THR A 113 -27.94 4.57 -7.24
N ARG A 114 -28.79 3.54 -7.18
CA ARG A 114 -28.68 2.46 -6.19
C ARG A 114 -28.69 1.14 -6.95
N ARG A 115 -27.58 0.42 -6.92
CA ARG A 115 -27.40 -0.86 -7.58
C ARG A 115 -26.77 -1.85 -6.63
N GLY A 116 -27.33 -3.04 -6.52
CA GLY A 116 -26.79 -4.10 -5.69
C GLY A 116 -25.52 -4.71 -6.26
N ALA A 117 -24.73 -5.29 -5.38
CA ALA A 117 -23.57 -6.10 -5.77
C ALA A 117 -23.21 -7.11 -4.68
N ARG A 118 -22.64 -8.23 -5.09
CA ARG A 118 -21.91 -9.14 -4.20
C ARG A 118 -20.43 -8.85 -4.33
N VAL A 119 -19.79 -8.49 -3.22
CA VAL A 119 -18.38 -8.07 -3.18
C VAL A 119 -17.62 -8.93 -2.19
N LYS A 120 -16.54 -9.57 -2.66
CA LYS A 120 -15.65 -10.36 -1.83
C LYS A 120 -14.25 -9.79 -1.88
N LEU A 121 -13.69 -9.46 -0.72
CA LEU A 121 -12.31 -9.02 -0.57
C LEU A 121 -11.47 -10.13 0.05
N THR A 122 -10.40 -10.54 -0.64
CA THR A 122 -9.40 -11.47 -0.13
C THR A 122 -8.14 -10.70 0.23
N LYS A 123 -7.88 -10.55 1.53
CA LYS A 123 -6.73 -9.80 2.07
C LYS A 123 -5.47 -10.65 2.15
N ARG A 124 -4.35 -10.09 1.68
CA ARG A 124 -2.98 -10.62 1.80
C ARG A 124 -2.00 -9.54 2.25
N ILE A 125 -2.31 -8.26 1.98
CA ILE A 125 -1.50 -7.12 2.41
C ILE A 125 -1.72 -6.89 3.90
N PRO A 126 -0.66 -6.92 4.74
CA PRO A 126 -0.79 -6.68 6.17
C PRO A 126 -1.45 -5.34 6.48
N MET A 127 -2.38 -5.35 7.44
CA MET A 127 -3.08 -4.13 7.88
C MET A 127 -2.18 -3.25 8.76
N ALA A 128 -2.42 -1.93 8.76
CA ALA A 128 -1.69 -0.95 9.56
C ALA A 128 -0.16 -1.09 9.44
N ALA A 129 0.33 -1.30 8.22
CA ALA A 129 1.70 -1.67 7.93
C ALA A 129 2.47 -0.63 7.08
N GLY A 130 1.89 0.55 6.78
CA GLY A 130 2.50 1.52 5.87
C GLY A 130 2.48 1.11 4.39
N LEU A 131 1.78 0.02 4.04
CA LEU A 131 1.75 -0.57 2.69
C LEU A 131 0.53 -0.17 1.85
N GLY A 132 -0.37 0.65 2.36
CA GLY A 132 -1.51 1.21 1.64
C GLY A 132 -2.63 0.22 1.27
N GLY A 133 -2.69 -0.98 1.89
CA GLY A 133 -3.63 -2.04 1.49
C GLY A 133 -5.11 -1.59 1.50
N GLY A 134 -5.58 -0.93 2.56
CA GLY A 134 -6.95 -0.45 2.63
C GLY A 134 -7.29 0.62 1.59
N SER A 135 -6.33 1.52 1.28
CA SER A 135 -6.49 2.53 0.23
C SER A 135 -6.52 1.89 -1.16
N SER A 136 -5.71 0.85 -1.37
CA SER A 136 -5.72 0.06 -2.61
C SER A 136 -7.03 -0.67 -2.82
N ASP A 137 -7.59 -1.26 -1.75
CA ASP A 137 -8.90 -1.93 -1.79
C ASP A 137 -10.02 -0.94 -2.12
N ALA A 138 -10.00 0.26 -1.54
CA ALA A 138 -10.97 1.31 -1.84
C ALA A 138 -10.89 1.75 -3.31
N ALA A 139 -9.69 1.97 -3.83
CA ALA A 139 -9.49 2.29 -5.24
C ALA A 139 -9.96 1.14 -6.16
N ALA A 140 -9.69 -0.12 -5.79
CA ALA A 140 -10.20 -1.29 -6.51
C ALA A 140 -11.73 -1.33 -6.52
N ALA A 141 -12.38 -0.97 -5.41
CA ALA A 141 -13.83 -0.88 -5.31
C ALA A 141 -14.42 0.21 -6.21
N LEU A 142 -13.80 1.40 -6.27
CA LEU A 142 -14.19 2.48 -7.18
C LEU A 142 -14.13 2.02 -8.64
N VAL A 143 -13.03 1.38 -9.04
CA VAL A 143 -12.87 0.85 -10.41
C VAL A 143 -13.87 -0.25 -10.70
N ALA A 144 -14.02 -1.22 -9.79
CA ALA A 144 -14.93 -2.35 -9.98
C ALA A 144 -16.40 -1.90 -10.04
N GLY A 145 -16.81 -0.97 -9.16
CA GLY A 145 -18.16 -0.41 -9.16
C GLY A 145 -18.48 0.38 -10.43
N ASN A 146 -17.55 1.25 -10.85
CA ASN A 146 -17.72 2.03 -12.09
C ASN A 146 -17.90 1.12 -13.32
N LEU A 147 -17.07 0.09 -13.44
CA LEU A 147 -17.11 -0.87 -14.56
C LEU A 147 -18.29 -1.86 -14.44
N GLY A 148 -18.51 -2.40 -13.24
CA GLY A 148 -19.52 -3.45 -12.99
C GLY A 148 -20.94 -2.91 -13.09
N TRP A 149 -21.19 -1.74 -12.54
CA TRP A 149 -22.47 -1.02 -12.65
C TRP A 149 -22.59 -0.20 -13.95
N ARG A 150 -21.55 -0.17 -14.81
CA ARG A 150 -21.53 0.58 -16.08
C ARG A 150 -21.90 2.05 -15.90
N LEU A 151 -21.30 2.72 -14.91
CA LEU A 151 -21.64 4.10 -14.57
C LEU A 151 -21.03 5.10 -15.55
N GLY A 152 -19.94 4.73 -16.24
CA GLY A 152 -19.27 5.61 -17.22
C GLY A 152 -18.63 6.85 -16.61
N LEU A 153 -18.32 6.86 -15.31
CA LEU A 153 -17.69 8.00 -14.65
C LEU A 153 -16.27 8.19 -15.15
N SER A 154 -15.88 9.45 -15.34
CA SER A 154 -14.54 9.82 -15.81
C SER A 154 -13.47 9.54 -14.75
N HIS A 155 -12.20 9.56 -15.17
CA HIS A 155 -11.07 9.40 -14.26
C HIS A 155 -11.02 10.51 -13.20
N GLU A 156 -11.36 11.76 -13.58
CA GLU A 156 -11.39 12.90 -12.66
C GLU A 156 -12.42 12.68 -11.54
N VAL A 157 -13.63 12.23 -11.88
CA VAL A 157 -14.68 11.93 -10.90
C VAL A 157 -14.25 10.80 -9.95
N LEU A 158 -13.61 9.76 -10.48
CA LEU A 158 -13.07 8.67 -9.64
C LEU A 158 -11.94 9.16 -8.74
N HIS A 159 -11.08 10.05 -9.24
CA HIS A 159 -10.01 10.66 -8.46
C HIS A 159 -10.54 11.51 -7.31
N ASP A 160 -11.59 12.31 -7.55
CA ASP A 160 -12.25 13.09 -6.50
C ASP A 160 -12.90 12.20 -5.44
N CYS A 161 -13.56 11.11 -5.85
CA CYS A 161 -14.07 10.11 -4.92
C CYS A 161 -12.92 9.50 -4.09
N ALA A 162 -11.81 9.15 -4.74
CA ALA A 162 -10.64 8.58 -4.08
C ALA A 162 -10.03 9.54 -3.03
N ALA A 163 -9.89 10.83 -3.35
CA ALA A 163 -9.36 11.86 -2.45
C ALA A 163 -10.25 12.08 -1.20
N ARG A 164 -11.57 11.86 -1.33
CA ARG A 164 -12.52 11.91 -0.20
C ARG A 164 -12.41 10.70 0.72
N LEU A 165 -11.99 9.53 0.20
CA LEU A 165 -11.85 8.29 0.96
C LEU A 165 -10.54 8.22 1.75
N GLY A 166 -9.46 8.81 1.22
CA GLY A 166 -8.17 8.85 1.90
C GLY A 166 -7.04 9.35 1.03
N SER A 167 -5.97 9.81 1.68
CA SER A 167 -4.83 10.46 1.01
C SER A 167 -4.09 9.56 0.00
N ASP A 168 -3.95 8.27 0.30
CA ASP A 168 -3.25 7.32 -0.57
C ASP A 168 -4.16 6.68 -1.65
N VAL A 169 -5.49 6.87 -1.58
CA VAL A 169 -6.43 6.20 -2.51
C VAL A 169 -6.22 6.66 -3.96
N PRO A 170 -6.02 7.96 -4.26
CA PRO A 170 -5.79 8.45 -5.62
C PRO A 170 -4.55 7.84 -6.29
N PHE A 171 -3.48 7.58 -5.53
CA PHE A 171 -2.27 6.93 -6.04
C PHE A 171 -2.55 5.60 -6.74
N PHE A 172 -3.45 4.79 -6.18
CA PHE A 172 -3.76 3.47 -6.75
C PHE A 172 -4.58 3.54 -8.05
N LEU A 173 -5.22 4.65 -8.36
CA LEU A 173 -5.88 4.88 -9.65
C LEU A 173 -4.88 5.23 -10.77
N ALA A 174 -3.70 5.73 -10.43
CA ALA A 174 -2.71 6.23 -11.38
C ALA A 174 -1.90 5.14 -12.11
N ASN A 175 -1.97 3.87 -11.67
CA ASN A 175 -1.35 2.70 -12.31
C ASN A 175 0.17 2.73 -12.53
N GLY A 176 0.93 3.38 -11.66
CA GLY A 176 2.40 3.39 -11.78
C GLY A 176 3.08 4.10 -10.62
N PRO A 177 4.42 4.16 -10.64
CA PRO A 177 5.16 5.00 -9.70
C PRO A 177 4.78 6.47 -9.88
N ALA A 178 4.63 7.19 -8.77
CA ALA A 178 4.21 8.57 -8.78
C ALA A 178 4.83 9.39 -7.66
N ILE A 179 5.07 10.66 -7.92
CA ILE A 179 5.27 11.66 -6.88
C ILE A 179 3.88 12.13 -6.43
N CYS A 180 3.64 12.03 -5.13
CA CYS A 180 2.40 12.47 -4.52
C CYS A 180 2.69 13.67 -3.60
N ARG A 181 1.88 14.72 -3.71
CA ARG A 181 1.99 15.97 -2.93
C ARG A 181 0.68 16.30 -2.24
N GLY A 182 0.63 17.41 -1.50
CA GLY A 182 -0.51 17.72 -0.66
C GLY A 182 -0.50 16.85 0.59
N ARG A 183 -1.63 16.26 0.91
CA ARG A 183 -1.72 15.18 1.92
C ARG A 183 -1.26 13.82 1.36
N GLY A 184 -0.95 13.74 0.04
CA GLY A 184 -0.69 12.56 -0.76
C GLY A 184 -1.66 12.39 -1.95
N GLU A 185 -2.70 13.25 -2.04
CA GLU A 185 -3.77 13.15 -3.02
C GLU A 185 -3.42 13.72 -4.40
N ARG A 186 -2.44 14.62 -4.50
CA ARG A 186 -1.99 15.19 -5.78
C ARG A 186 -0.96 14.27 -6.42
N VAL A 187 -1.38 13.46 -7.37
CA VAL A 187 -0.60 12.37 -7.97
C VAL A 187 -0.05 12.78 -9.32
N GLU A 188 1.26 12.68 -9.47
CA GLU A 188 2.00 12.92 -10.71
C GLU A 188 2.78 11.66 -11.08
N LEU A 189 2.37 10.97 -12.16
CA LEU A 189 3.09 9.80 -12.66
C LEU A 189 4.50 10.17 -13.08
N VAL A 190 5.46 9.33 -12.73
CA VAL A 190 6.87 9.53 -13.09
C VAL A 190 7.42 8.35 -13.89
N PRO A 191 8.23 8.62 -14.94
CA PRO A 191 8.90 7.59 -15.70
C PRO A 191 10.02 6.98 -14.85
N MET A 192 9.71 5.94 -14.12
CA MET A 192 10.65 5.23 -13.28
C MET A 192 10.68 3.75 -13.65
N ASN A 193 11.85 3.20 -13.94
CA ASN A 193 12.00 1.76 -14.00
C ASN A 193 12.00 1.19 -12.57
N ALA A 194 10.79 0.94 -12.06
CA ALA A 194 10.56 0.42 -10.72
C ALA A 194 10.96 -1.06 -10.54
N ALA A 195 11.54 -1.69 -11.55
CA ALA A 195 11.94 -3.09 -11.54
C ALA A 195 13.09 -3.36 -10.54
N GLY A 196 12.79 -3.20 -9.24
CA GLY A 196 13.63 -3.57 -8.11
C GLY A 196 13.07 -4.76 -7.37
N TRP A 197 13.93 -5.50 -6.68
CA TRP A 197 13.54 -6.51 -5.71
C TRP A 197 13.55 -5.89 -4.33
N PHE A 198 12.43 -6.03 -3.63
CA PHE A 198 12.29 -5.53 -2.27
C PHE A 198 12.08 -6.69 -1.30
N VAL A 199 12.67 -6.59 -0.13
CA VAL A 199 12.35 -7.46 1.02
C VAL A 199 11.67 -6.60 2.07
N ILE A 200 10.51 -7.04 2.54
CA ILE A 200 9.69 -6.32 3.50
C ILE A 200 9.60 -7.15 4.77
N VAL A 201 9.79 -6.50 5.92
CA VAL A 201 9.47 -7.07 7.23
C VAL A 201 8.40 -6.21 7.89
N ARG A 202 7.32 -6.84 8.31
CA ARG A 202 6.27 -6.21 9.14
C ARG A 202 6.33 -6.83 10.53
N PRO A 203 6.75 -6.07 11.57
CA PRO A 203 6.76 -6.58 12.96
C PRO A 203 5.33 -6.85 13.46
N SER A 204 5.20 -7.58 14.55
CA SER A 204 3.89 -7.86 15.16
C SER A 204 3.27 -6.62 15.81
N SER A 205 4.10 -5.67 16.26
CA SER A 205 3.65 -4.40 16.84
C SER A 205 2.97 -3.52 15.78
N GLY A 206 2.01 -2.71 16.23
CA GLY A 206 1.35 -1.68 15.44
C GLY A 206 1.86 -0.29 15.77
N LEU A 207 1.53 0.68 14.91
CA LEU A 207 1.78 2.10 15.12
C LEU A 207 0.60 2.92 14.59
N SER A 208 0.20 3.92 15.35
CA SER A 208 -0.83 4.86 14.91
C SER A 208 -0.22 5.89 13.96
N THR A 209 -0.72 5.96 12.73
CA THR A 209 -0.30 6.97 11.74
C THR A 209 -0.43 8.39 12.31
N ALA A 210 -1.53 8.69 13.02
CA ALA A 210 -1.76 9.99 13.61
C ALA A 210 -0.71 10.35 14.68
N ASP A 211 -0.28 9.38 15.49
CA ASP A 211 0.72 9.61 16.52
C ASP A 211 2.12 9.84 15.93
N VAL A 212 2.47 9.10 14.87
CA VAL A 212 3.73 9.30 14.15
C VAL A 212 3.79 10.70 13.53
N PHE A 213 2.74 11.13 12.84
CA PHE A 213 2.70 12.49 12.29
C PHE A 213 2.71 13.57 13.36
N ARG A 214 2.06 13.33 14.51
CA ARG A 214 2.09 14.27 15.64
C ARG A 214 3.49 14.41 16.26
N ALA A 215 4.24 13.31 16.34
CA ALA A 215 5.61 13.28 16.86
C ALA A 215 6.65 13.77 15.84
N CYS A 216 6.32 13.77 14.55
CA CYS A 216 7.21 14.20 13.50
C CYS A 216 7.50 15.71 13.60
N ARG A 217 8.77 16.06 13.42
CA ARG A 217 9.23 17.46 13.32
C ARG A 217 9.68 17.69 11.87
N PRO A 218 8.98 18.55 11.11
CA PRO A 218 9.36 18.90 9.76
C PRO A 218 10.79 19.42 9.69
N ASN A 219 11.51 19.05 8.62
CA ASN A 219 12.88 19.46 8.42
C ASN A 219 12.94 20.95 8.03
N GLN A 220 13.88 21.72 8.59
CA GLN A 220 14.10 23.13 8.20
C GLN A 220 14.60 23.27 6.76
N SER A 221 15.31 22.24 6.25
CA SER A 221 15.80 22.17 4.88
C SER A 221 15.27 20.89 4.24
N PRO A 222 14.03 20.89 3.73
CA PRO A 222 13.39 19.69 3.20
C PRO A 222 14.14 19.17 1.97
N ARG A 223 14.24 17.84 1.87
CA ARG A 223 14.78 17.14 0.70
C ARG A 223 13.73 17.05 -0.39
N SER A 224 14.13 16.67 -1.59
CA SER A 224 13.20 16.45 -2.71
C SER A 224 13.32 15.04 -3.27
N ALA A 225 12.16 14.47 -3.60
CA ALA A 225 12.02 13.18 -4.30
C ALA A 225 12.76 13.16 -5.64
N LYS A 226 12.96 14.34 -6.25
CA LYS A 226 13.69 14.49 -7.52
C LYS A 226 15.11 13.90 -7.47
N GLN A 227 15.81 14.06 -6.35
CA GLN A 227 17.17 13.52 -6.20
C GLN A 227 17.23 12.00 -6.29
N LEU A 228 16.23 11.31 -5.71
CA LEU A 228 16.09 9.86 -5.83
C LEU A 228 15.68 9.47 -7.24
N LEU A 229 14.72 10.18 -7.84
CA LEU A 229 14.24 9.91 -9.19
C LEU A 229 15.33 10.07 -10.24
N ASP A 230 16.10 11.16 -10.20
CA ASP A 230 17.21 11.40 -11.10
C ASP A 230 18.28 10.29 -10.97
N ALA A 231 18.58 9.85 -9.75
CA ALA A 231 19.52 8.76 -9.53
C ALA A 231 19.01 7.43 -10.09
N LEU A 232 17.72 7.14 -9.92
CA LEU A 232 17.09 5.93 -10.48
C LEU A 232 17.13 5.92 -12.00
N GLN A 233 16.89 7.06 -12.64
CA GLN A 233 16.94 7.20 -14.10
C GLN A 233 18.37 7.08 -14.65
N ALA A 234 19.34 7.68 -13.96
CA ALA A 234 20.73 7.72 -14.44
C ALA A 234 21.49 6.41 -14.22
N THR A 235 21.30 5.74 -13.07
CA THR A 235 22.17 4.65 -12.62
C THR A 235 21.41 3.46 -12.03
N GLY A 236 20.07 3.50 -12.05
CA GLY A 236 19.25 2.48 -11.40
C GLY A 236 19.45 2.43 -9.87
N TRP A 237 19.12 1.29 -9.30
CA TRP A 237 19.14 1.11 -7.84
C TRP A 237 20.52 1.13 -7.21
N GLU A 238 21.61 0.86 -7.96
CA GLU A 238 22.99 0.77 -7.42
C GLU A 238 23.43 2.06 -6.72
N ARG A 239 23.05 3.22 -7.26
CA ARG A 239 23.36 4.53 -6.64
C ARG A 239 22.12 5.21 -6.05
N ALA A 240 20.93 4.76 -6.40
CA ALA A 240 19.70 5.35 -5.87
C ALA A 240 19.35 4.83 -4.47
N GLY A 241 19.76 3.61 -4.13
CA GLY A 241 19.42 2.99 -2.86
C GLY A 241 19.84 3.81 -1.62
N CYS A 242 21.00 4.49 -1.67
CA CYS A 242 21.45 5.36 -0.58
C CYS A 242 20.70 6.71 -0.50
N LYS A 243 19.77 6.99 -1.44
CA LYS A 243 18.94 8.20 -1.46
C LYS A 243 17.51 7.95 -0.98
N LEU A 244 17.22 6.72 -0.56
CA LEU A 244 15.99 6.43 0.17
C LEU A 244 15.89 7.36 1.39
N PHE A 245 14.68 7.85 1.67
CA PHE A 245 14.47 8.76 2.79
C PHE A 245 13.04 8.76 3.27
N ASN A 246 12.86 8.73 4.59
CA ASN A 246 11.55 8.85 5.22
C ASN A 246 11.63 9.72 6.48
N ALA A 247 11.10 10.94 6.39
CA ALA A 247 11.09 11.92 7.49
C ALA A 247 10.30 11.44 8.73
N LEU A 248 9.42 10.47 8.57
CA LEU A 248 8.63 9.90 9.66
C LEU A 248 9.39 8.84 10.48
N GLU A 249 10.49 8.29 9.95
CA GLU A 249 11.21 7.18 10.57
C GLU A 249 11.74 7.51 11.98
N PRO A 250 12.37 8.68 12.24
CA PRO A 250 12.83 9.00 13.59
C PRO A 250 11.67 9.12 14.61
N ALA A 251 10.53 9.65 14.18
CA ALA A 251 9.34 9.72 15.04
C ALA A 251 8.76 8.33 15.32
N ALA A 252 8.72 7.46 14.30
CA ALA A 252 8.27 6.09 14.45
C ALA A 252 9.18 5.27 15.38
N GLU A 253 10.51 5.43 15.27
CA GLU A 253 11.48 4.80 16.16
C GLU A 253 11.31 5.23 17.63
N SER A 254 11.00 6.50 17.87
CA SER A 254 10.75 7.00 19.23
C SER A 254 9.48 6.45 19.88
N LEU A 255 8.53 5.98 19.07
CA LEU A 255 7.24 5.46 19.51
C LEU A 255 7.19 3.93 19.52
N ASN A 256 8.11 3.26 18.85
CA ASN A 256 8.09 1.80 18.71
C ASN A 256 9.51 1.24 18.52
N ASP A 257 10.02 0.59 19.56
CA ASP A 257 11.36 -0.01 19.60
C ASP A 257 11.59 -1.06 18.50
N ASP A 258 10.54 -1.71 17.99
CA ASP A 258 10.70 -2.71 16.93
C ASP A 258 11.17 -2.08 15.62
N ILE A 259 10.84 -0.80 15.36
CA ILE A 259 11.35 -0.06 14.19
C ILE A 259 12.87 0.13 14.31
N ALA A 260 13.36 0.59 15.47
CA ALA A 260 14.79 0.75 15.72
C ALA A 260 15.54 -0.59 15.62
N LYS A 261 14.95 -1.68 16.16
CA LYS A 261 15.52 -3.03 16.04
C LYS A 261 15.59 -3.47 14.57
N LEU A 262 14.53 -3.23 13.78
CA LEU A 262 14.52 -3.54 12.35
C LEU A 262 15.62 -2.78 11.62
N ARG A 263 15.75 -1.47 11.83
CA ARG A 263 16.82 -0.67 11.23
C ARG A 263 18.19 -1.27 11.51
N LEU A 264 18.50 -1.60 12.78
CA LEU A 264 19.78 -2.21 13.17
C LEU A 264 20.00 -3.59 12.52
N GLU A 265 18.97 -4.38 12.29
CA GLU A 265 19.11 -5.68 11.60
C GLU A 265 19.29 -5.48 10.08
N PHE A 266 18.65 -4.46 9.48
CA PHE A 266 18.85 -4.14 8.07
C PHE A 266 20.21 -3.49 7.81
N ASP A 267 20.77 -2.68 8.73
CA ASP A 267 22.14 -2.13 8.67
C ASP A 267 23.22 -3.21 8.51
N LYS A 268 22.95 -4.46 8.99
CA LYS A 268 23.88 -5.60 8.89
C LYS A 268 23.77 -6.36 7.55
N LEU A 269 22.91 -5.91 6.63
CA LEU A 269 22.68 -6.57 5.36
C LEU A 269 23.46 -5.90 4.23
N ASP A 270 24.03 -6.70 3.32
CA ASP A 270 24.55 -6.18 2.06
C ASP A 270 23.37 -5.97 1.09
N VAL A 271 22.75 -4.79 1.17
CA VAL A 271 21.62 -4.39 0.33
C VAL A 271 21.88 -2.99 -0.26
N LEU A 272 21.15 -2.59 -1.27
CA LEU A 272 21.37 -1.30 -1.93
C LEU A 272 20.89 -0.10 -1.09
N GLY A 273 19.94 -0.34 -0.20
CA GLY A 273 19.40 0.64 0.72
C GLY A 273 18.20 0.05 1.44
N HIS A 274 17.78 0.66 2.54
CA HIS A 274 16.65 0.22 3.34
C HIS A 274 16.03 1.40 4.10
N GLN A 275 14.76 1.29 4.44
CA GLN A 275 14.03 2.26 5.29
C GLN A 275 12.63 1.75 5.66
N MET A 276 11.94 2.49 6.51
CA MET A 276 10.54 2.29 6.83
C MET A 276 9.63 2.79 5.70
N SER A 277 8.48 2.12 5.45
CA SER A 277 7.47 2.56 4.48
C SER A 277 6.35 3.35 5.15
N GLY A 278 6.10 4.56 4.66
CA GLY A 278 5.05 5.44 5.18
C GLY A 278 5.23 5.76 6.65
N SER A 279 4.17 5.71 7.43
CA SER A 279 4.20 5.87 8.89
C SER A 279 4.56 4.58 9.65
N GLY A 280 4.95 3.52 8.94
CA GLY A 280 5.30 2.23 9.53
C GLY A 280 4.09 1.28 9.64
N THR A 281 4.26 0.11 10.23
CA THR A 281 5.49 -0.41 10.85
C THR A 281 6.38 -1.20 9.89
N SER A 282 6.01 -1.38 8.61
CA SER A 282 6.84 -2.14 7.66
C SER A 282 8.15 -1.44 7.37
N TYR A 283 9.24 -2.23 7.42
CA TYR A 283 10.58 -1.86 7.02
C TYR A 283 10.98 -2.64 5.77
N PHE A 284 11.67 -2.00 4.82
CA PHE A 284 12.04 -2.68 3.59
C PHE A 284 13.49 -2.43 3.18
N ALA A 285 14.05 -3.35 2.40
CA ALA A 285 15.32 -3.21 1.73
C ALA A 285 15.19 -3.40 0.23
N VAL A 286 16.07 -2.73 -0.53
CA VAL A 286 16.27 -2.91 -1.97
C VAL A 286 17.40 -3.90 -2.21
N CYS A 287 17.11 -4.95 -2.97
CA CYS A 287 18.05 -6.00 -3.34
C CYS A 287 18.44 -5.91 -4.83
N ARG A 288 19.67 -6.30 -5.16
CA ARG A 288 20.19 -6.32 -6.53
C ARG A 288 19.47 -7.34 -7.41
N THR A 289 19.16 -8.50 -6.84
CA THR A 289 18.60 -9.64 -7.56
C THR A 289 17.54 -10.39 -6.77
N ALA A 290 16.71 -11.18 -7.47
CA ALA A 290 15.76 -12.11 -6.84
C ALA A 290 16.46 -13.12 -5.92
N ARG A 291 17.68 -13.57 -6.28
CA ARG A 291 18.47 -14.49 -5.46
C ARG A 291 18.85 -13.85 -4.13
N GLN A 292 19.38 -12.64 -4.17
CA GLN A 292 19.72 -11.88 -2.96
C GLN A 292 18.48 -11.65 -2.10
N ALA A 293 17.35 -11.22 -2.69
CA ALA A 293 16.11 -11.02 -1.94
C ALA A 293 15.67 -12.29 -1.18
N ARG A 294 15.77 -13.48 -1.82
CA ARG A 294 15.48 -14.77 -1.16
C ARG A 294 16.42 -15.07 0.01
N GLN A 295 17.72 -14.80 -0.16
CA GLN A 295 18.74 -14.99 0.90
C GLN A 295 18.46 -14.04 2.09
N VAL A 296 18.14 -12.77 1.81
CA VAL A 296 17.79 -11.78 2.84
C VAL A 296 16.51 -12.21 3.58
N VAL A 297 15.47 -12.67 2.87
CA VAL A 297 14.25 -13.20 3.49
C VAL A 297 14.57 -14.37 4.43
N ALA A 298 15.38 -15.35 3.99
CA ALA A 298 15.75 -16.50 4.82
C ALA A 298 16.49 -16.04 6.09
N ARG A 299 17.43 -15.11 5.96
CA ARG A 299 18.17 -14.54 7.10
C ARG A 299 17.27 -13.79 8.08
N LEU A 300 16.38 -12.93 7.60
CA LEU A 300 15.50 -12.14 8.47
C LEU A 300 14.43 -13.01 9.15
N ARG A 301 13.94 -14.05 8.48
CA ARG A 301 13.02 -15.04 9.09
C ARG A 301 13.66 -15.78 10.25
N SER A 302 14.94 -16.18 10.14
CA SER A 302 15.64 -16.85 11.24
C SER A 302 15.78 -15.95 12.48
N ARG A 303 15.65 -14.62 12.32
CA ARG A 303 15.64 -13.65 13.42
C ARG A 303 14.26 -13.44 14.05
N ARG A 304 13.20 -14.00 13.47
CA ARG A 304 11.80 -13.91 13.98
C ARG A 304 11.32 -12.48 14.18
N LEU A 305 11.69 -11.56 13.27
CA LEU A 305 11.38 -10.14 13.37
C LEU A 305 9.94 -9.78 12.94
N GLY A 306 9.18 -10.74 12.45
CA GLY A 306 7.82 -10.56 11.97
C GLY A 306 7.59 -11.18 10.59
N TYR A 307 6.45 -10.84 10.00
CA TYR A 307 6.11 -11.28 8.64
C TYR A 307 7.12 -10.76 7.63
N THR A 308 7.75 -11.66 6.88
CA THR A 308 8.85 -11.32 5.95
C THR A 308 8.56 -11.88 4.57
N ILE A 309 8.62 -11.02 3.54
CA ILE A 309 8.35 -11.38 2.15
C ILE A 309 9.29 -10.66 1.18
N ALA A 310 9.61 -11.32 0.06
CA ALA A 310 10.22 -10.67 -1.11
C ALA A 310 9.15 -10.32 -2.13
N VAL A 311 9.23 -9.12 -2.70
CA VAL A 311 8.31 -8.60 -3.70
C VAL A 311 9.08 -7.85 -4.79
N ARG A 312 8.42 -7.57 -5.90
CA ARG A 312 8.97 -6.79 -7.02
C ARG A 312 8.21 -5.46 -7.14
N GLY A 313 8.92 -4.40 -7.52
CA GLY A 313 8.29 -3.16 -7.95
C GLY A 313 7.49 -3.38 -9.23
N CYS A 314 6.27 -2.84 -9.28
CA CYS A 314 5.42 -2.86 -10.47
C CYS A 314 5.66 -1.59 -11.30
N ARG A 315 5.51 -1.74 -12.62
CA ARG A 315 5.54 -0.63 -13.58
C ARG A 315 4.18 0.02 -13.66
#